data_a702222747275d670e7b7ef07fac59c6
#
_entry.id   a702222747275d670e7b7ef07fac59c6
#
_cell.length_a   1.000
_cell.length_b   1.000
_cell.length_c   1.000
_cell.angle_alpha   90.00
_cell.angle_beta   90.00
_cell.angle_gamma   90.00
#
_symmetry.space_group_name_H-M   'P 1'
#
loop_
_entity.id
_entity.type
_entity.pdbx_description
1 polymer ?
#
loop_
_entity_poly.entity_id
_entity_poly.type
_entity_poly.pdbx_seq_one_letter_code
_entity_poly.pdbx_strand_id
1 'polypeptide(L)'
;MEYIDIFDYNNNPTGEIKEKTQAHEDGKFHRTAHVWIMNDKKELLLQKRSATKKFHPNFWDISGAGHIRAGETVIEGAIRELKEELGVEVKEEDLQYIATIKSTKNPKNMEFQYVYLLNCNKEIEEYIFEDNEVSEVKYVFYKDLEKMVEEKAEGLLIHEEEYKYLFKYIRKQNIEIRKCTINDVGEIYNIQNIIIENFEQEEKGYFLPFKKETYLRILNDPINDGEIYGTFIDNKMIAWIFLSVSNRMKELKQMIPNLNGSCADIDGVVVLPKYRGYGLQKTLVKYLEERAREKGISNIIAEVTFGNVYSLRNLKDLGYEEQTWYQKDKNIKRYILLKKLGETENG
;
A
#
# COMPACT_ATOMS: atom_id res chain seq x y z
N MET A 1 14.39 24.33 -28.46
CA MET A 1 14.24 24.94 -27.11
C MET A 1 12.93 24.49 -26.55
N GLU A 2 12.96 23.96 -25.33
CA GLU A 2 11.79 23.48 -24.63
C GLU A 2 11.39 24.47 -23.54
N TYR A 3 10.11 24.87 -23.52
CA TYR A 3 9.55 25.78 -22.53
C TYR A 3 8.65 25.01 -21.58
N ILE A 4 8.71 25.37 -20.29
CA ILE A 4 7.97 24.71 -19.20
C ILE A 4 7.24 25.74 -18.33
N ASP A 5 6.09 25.36 -17.78
CA ASP A 5 5.35 26.14 -16.82
C ASP A 5 6.04 26.12 -15.45
N ILE A 6 6.04 27.26 -14.76
CA ILE A 6 6.64 27.42 -13.44
C ILE A 6 5.55 27.36 -12.36
N PHE A 7 5.86 26.66 -11.28
CA PHE A 7 4.98 26.46 -10.14
C PHE A 7 5.58 27.03 -8.85
N ASP A 8 4.71 27.32 -7.89
CA ASP A 8 5.13 27.71 -6.55
C ASP A 8 5.49 26.50 -5.67
N TYR A 9 5.94 26.76 -4.43
CA TYR A 9 6.28 25.71 -3.46
C TYR A 9 5.13 24.74 -3.16
N ASN A 10 3.88 25.16 -3.35
CA ASN A 10 2.67 24.38 -3.09
C ASN A 10 2.08 23.73 -4.35
N ASN A 11 2.85 23.72 -5.47
CA ASN A 11 2.42 23.20 -6.77
C ASN A 11 1.27 23.98 -7.44
N ASN A 12 1.09 25.27 -7.10
CA ASN A 12 0.14 26.13 -7.80
C ASN A 12 0.85 26.77 -8.99
N PRO A 13 0.17 26.94 -10.16
CA PRO A 13 0.76 27.62 -11.30
C PRO A 13 1.03 29.09 -10.97
N THR A 14 2.21 29.60 -11.35
CA THR A 14 2.57 31.01 -11.16
C THR A 14 2.15 31.86 -12.36
N GLY A 15 1.84 31.27 -13.50
CA GLY A 15 1.64 31.94 -14.77
C GLY A 15 2.95 32.28 -15.50
N GLU A 16 4.12 32.01 -14.91
CA GLU A 16 5.42 32.19 -15.54
C GLU A 16 5.76 30.99 -16.42
N ILE A 17 6.30 31.25 -17.62
CA ILE A 17 6.83 30.23 -18.53
C ILE A 17 8.31 30.52 -18.73
N LYS A 18 9.17 29.51 -18.63
CA LYS A 18 10.61 29.62 -18.83
C LYS A 18 11.15 28.56 -19.78
N GLU A 19 12.28 28.89 -20.43
CA GLU A 19 13.09 27.86 -21.07
C GLU A 19 13.64 26.91 -20.02
N LYS A 20 13.62 25.60 -20.30
CA LYS A 20 13.94 24.51 -19.35
C LYS A 20 15.29 24.72 -18.66
N THR A 21 16.34 25.04 -19.44
CA THR A 21 17.69 25.23 -18.89
C THR A 21 17.71 26.41 -17.92
N GLN A 22 17.05 27.50 -18.27
CA GLN A 22 16.97 28.67 -17.41
C GLN A 22 16.14 28.42 -16.16
N ALA A 23 15.05 27.65 -16.26
CA ALA A 23 14.25 27.28 -15.09
C ALA A 23 15.06 26.44 -14.09
N HIS A 24 15.92 25.54 -14.58
CA HIS A 24 16.83 24.74 -13.75
C HIS A 24 17.91 25.63 -13.12
N GLU A 25 18.55 26.52 -13.86
CA GLU A 25 19.57 27.47 -13.32
C GLU A 25 19.00 28.34 -12.22
N ASP A 26 17.76 28.79 -12.40
CA ASP A 26 17.04 29.65 -11.45
C ASP A 26 16.44 28.88 -10.26
N GLY A 27 16.53 27.54 -10.25
CA GLY A 27 15.94 26.67 -9.21
C GLY A 27 14.43 26.82 -9.12
N LYS A 28 13.75 26.91 -10.27
CA LYS A 28 12.29 27.02 -10.32
C LYS A 28 11.59 25.67 -10.26
N PHE A 29 10.50 25.61 -9.51
CA PHE A 29 9.64 24.42 -9.53
C PHE A 29 8.92 24.29 -10.86
N HIS A 30 8.96 23.07 -11.39
CA HIS A 30 8.26 22.67 -12.60
C HIS A 30 7.75 21.23 -12.46
N ARG A 31 7.04 20.72 -13.46
CA ARG A 31 6.44 19.38 -13.40
C ARG A 31 7.15 18.43 -14.35
N THR A 32 7.26 17.18 -13.91
CA THR A 32 7.72 16.06 -14.71
C THR A 32 6.73 14.90 -14.61
N ALA A 33 6.65 14.06 -15.63
CA ALA A 33 5.93 12.81 -15.60
C ALA A 33 6.93 11.65 -15.61
N HIS A 34 6.71 10.69 -14.72
CA HIS A 34 7.45 9.45 -14.61
C HIS A 34 6.50 8.29 -14.83
N VAL A 35 6.75 7.45 -15.81
CA VAL A 35 5.88 6.33 -16.13
C VAL A 35 6.65 5.02 -15.99
N TRP A 36 6.13 4.14 -15.17
CA TRP A 36 6.55 2.76 -15.04
C TRP A 36 5.70 1.88 -15.93
N ILE A 37 6.32 1.01 -16.72
CA ILE A 37 5.63 -0.01 -17.51
C ILE A 37 5.80 -1.35 -16.80
N MET A 38 4.70 -2.06 -16.58
CA MET A 38 4.69 -3.38 -15.95
C MET A 38 3.92 -4.37 -16.83
N ASN A 39 4.47 -5.56 -17.02
CA ASN A 39 3.80 -6.65 -17.72
C ASN A 39 3.01 -7.56 -16.76
N ASP A 40 2.23 -8.51 -17.29
CA ASP A 40 1.41 -9.45 -16.53
C ASP A 40 2.26 -10.41 -15.64
N LYS A 41 3.56 -10.57 -15.95
CA LYS A 41 4.51 -11.32 -15.13
C LYS A 41 5.03 -10.50 -13.94
N LYS A 42 4.52 -9.26 -13.75
CA LYS A 42 4.96 -8.31 -12.72
C LYS A 42 6.42 -7.89 -12.88
N GLU A 43 6.90 -7.87 -14.09
CA GLU A 43 8.21 -7.35 -14.44
C GLU A 43 8.06 -5.89 -14.86
N LEU A 44 8.93 -5.03 -14.33
CA LEU A 44 9.02 -3.61 -14.64
C LEU A 44 10.02 -3.38 -15.75
N LEU A 45 9.66 -2.58 -16.73
CA LEU A 45 10.54 -2.16 -17.80
C LEU A 45 11.51 -1.11 -17.26
N LEU A 46 12.79 -1.34 -17.44
CA LEU A 46 13.85 -0.34 -17.27
C LEU A 46 14.35 0.10 -18.63
N GLN A 47 14.58 1.40 -18.80
CA GLN A 47 15.30 1.92 -19.95
C GLN A 47 16.78 2.17 -19.62
N LYS A 48 17.66 1.98 -20.57
CA LYS A 48 19.07 2.33 -20.45
C LYS A 48 19.32 3.67 -21.13
N ARG A 49 19.78 4.61 -20.36
CA ARG A 49 20.11 5.95 -20.85
C ARG A 49 21.21 5.87 -21.90
N SER A 50 21.02 6.56 -23.00
CA SER A 50 22.02 6.61 -24.09
C SER A 50 23.39 7.11 -23.59
N ALA A 51 24.46 6.66 -24.21
CA ALA A 51 25.82 7.12 -23.94
C ALA A 51 26.05 8.61 -24.22
N THR A 52 25.15 9.25 -24.98
CA THR A 52 25.18 10.69 -25.32
C THR A 52 24.55 11.59 -24.26
N LYS A 53 23.84 11.01 -23.28
CA LYS A 53 23.21 11.79 -22.21
C LYS A 53 24.26 12.49 -21.35
N LYS A 54 24.04 13.77 -21.04
CA LYS A 54 24.93 14.61 -20.22
C LYS A 54 25.07 14.09 -18.77
N PHE A 55 24.00 13.55 -18.21
CA PHE A 55 23.94 13.04 -16.85
C PHE A 55 23.65 11.55 -16.86
N HIS A 56 24.40 10.77 -16.09
CA HIS A 56 24.25 9.32 -15.92
C HIS A 56 24.13 8.56 -17.25
N PRO A 57 25.08 8.72 -18.22
CA PRO A 57 25.07 7.92 -19.44
C PRO A 57 25.23 6.43 -19.12
N ASN A 58 24.55 5.55 -19.87
CA ASN A 58 24.57 4.09 -19.72
C ASN A 58 23.97 3.55 -18.41
N PHE A 59 23.32 4.37 -17.59
CA PHE A 59 22.60 3.92 -16.41
C PHE A 59 21.21 3.40 -16.78
N TRP A 60 20.75 2.41 -16.02
CA TRP A 60 19.36 1.97 -16.05
C TRP A 60 18.48 2.95 -15.27
N ASP A 61 17.34 3.27 -15.82
CA ASP A 61 16.40 4.26 -15.30
C ASP A 61 14.96 3.74 -15.40
N ILE A 62 13.99 4.51 -14.92
CA ILE A 62 12.55 4.25 -15.04
C ILE A 62 12.16 4.08 -16.51
N SER A 63 10.95 3.52 -16.77
CA SER A 63 10.56 3.17 -18.14
C SER A 63 10.52 4.39 -19.07
N GLY A 64 9.90 5.49 -18.65
CA GLY A 64 9.86 6.76 -19.38
C GLY A 64 9.74 7.95 -18.45
N ALA A 65 10.44 9.06 -18.73
CA ALA A 65 10.39 10.25 -17.91
C ALA A 65 10.74 11.52 -18.66
N GLY A 66 9.92 12.55 -18.49
CA GLY A 66 10.22 13.82 -19.10
C GLY A 66 9.51 15.01 -18.50
N HIS A 67 9.88 16.19 -18.97
CA HIS A 67 9.31 17.45 -18.56
C HIS A 67 7.95 17.71 -19.22
N ILE A 68 7.08 18.38 -18.47
CA ILE A 68 5.78 18.81 -19.01
C ILE A 68 6.01 20.13 -19.71
N ARG A 69 5.73 20.21 -21.01
CA ARG A 69 5.88 21.42 -21.81
C ARG A 69 4.85 22.46 -21.40
N ALA A 70 5.18 23.72 -21.61
CA ALA A 70 4.26 24.81 -21.30
C ALA A 70 2.91 24.64 -21.99
N GLY A 71 1.84 24.69 -21.19
CA GLY A 71 0.47 24.50 -21.66
C GLY A 71 0.01 23.03 -21.76
N GLU A 72 0.89 22.03 -21.58
CA GLU A 72 0.50 20.63 -21.50
C GLU A 72 -0.09 20.30 -20.13
N THR A 73 -1.07 19.42 -20.07
CA THR A 73 -1.41 18.68 -18.86
C THR A 73 -0.34 17.64 -18.57
N VAL A 74 -0.25 17.21 -17.30
CA VAL A 74 0.73 16.17 -16.91
C VAL A 74 0.53 14.87 -17.68
N ILE A 75 -0.73 14.48 -17.93
CA ILE A 75 -1.06 13.26 -18.68
C ILE A 75 -0.65 13.37 -20.15
N GLU A 76 -0.92 14.51 -20.79
CA GLU A 76 -0.48 14.75 -22.18
C GLU A 76 1.05 14.64 -22.30
N GLY A 77 1.78 15.24 -21.35
CA GLY A 77 3.23 15.11 -21.31
C GLY A 77 3.70 13.67 -21.09
N ALA A 78 3.06 12.91 -20.18
CA ALA A 78 3.39 11.50 -19.96
C ALA A 78 3.18 10.64 -21.23
N ILE A 79 2.07 10.83 -21.93
CA ILE A 79 1.76 10.13 -23.20
C ILE A 79 2.78 10.47 -24.28
N ARG A 80 3.13 11.76 -24.40
CA ARG A 80 4.12 12.23 -25.38
C ARG A 80 5.49 11.60 -25.12
N GLU A 81 5.98 11.64 -23.87
CA GLU A 81 7.29 11.06 -23.52
C GLU A 81 7.35 9.56 -23.78
N LEU A 82 6.29 8.79 -23.45
CA LEU A 82 6.23 7.36 -23.76
C LEU A 82 6.32 7.09 -25.27
N LYS A 83 5.72 7.95 -26.08
CA LYS A 83 5.78 7.83 -27.53
C LYS A 83 7.16 8.22 -28.07
N GLU A 84 7.74 9.35 -27.61
CA GLU A 84 9.04 9.86 -28.07
C GLU A 84 10.18 8.91 -27.64
N GLU A 85 10.19 8.42 -26.38
CA GLU A 85 11.28 7.60 -25.84
C GLU A 85 11.18 6.12 -26.20
N LEU A 86 9.96 5.56 -26.25
CA LEU A 86 9.73 4.11 -26.33
C LEU A 86 8.83 3.65 -27.48
N GLY A 87 8.26 4.57 -28.27
CA GLY A 87 7.32 4.24 -29.35
C GLY A 87 6.01 3.62 -28.81
N VAL A 88 5.60 3.98 -27.59
CA VAL A 88 4.40 3.41 -26.96
C VAL A 88 3.25 4.39 -27.08
N GLU A 89 2.18 3.99 -27.77
CA GLU A 89 0.94 4.76 -27.86
C GLU A 89 -0.06 4.27 -26.81
N VAL A 90 -0.53 5.21 -25.99
CA VAL A 90 -1.44 4.93 -24.86
C VAL A 90 -2.52 5.99 -24.78
N LYS A 91 -3.63 5.65 -24.12
CA LYS A 91 -4.67 6.59 -23.77
C LYS A 91 -4.52 7.03 -22.32
N GLU A 92 -5.15 8.14 -21.97
CA GLU A 92 -5.17 8.67 -20.61
C GLU A 92 -5.67 7.64 -19.58
N GLU A 93 -6.73 6.88 -19.92
CA GLU A 93 -7.32 5.86 -19.06
C GLU A 93 -6.42 4.67 -18.74
N ASP A 94 -5.36 4.45 -19.54
CA ASP A 94 -4.39 3.36 -19.32
C ASP A 94 -3.36 3.73 -18.24
N LEU A 95 -3.18 5.02 -17.96
CA LEU A 95 -2.21 5.53 -17.00
C LEU A 95 -2.79 5.56 -15.57
N GLN A 96 -2.28 4.69 -14.72
CA GLN A 96 -2.71 4.59 -13.32
C GLN A 96 -1.83 5.50 -12.45
N TYR A 97 -2.44 6.55 -11.89
CA TYR A 97 -1.73 7.48 -10.99
C TYR A 97 -1.28 6.78 -9.69
N ILE A 98 -0.02 6.94 -9.34
CA ILE A 98 0.58 6.40 -8.12
C ILE A 98 0.77 7.48 -7.06
N ALA A 99 1.50 8.55 -7.38
CA ALA A 99 1.86 9.61 -6.44
C ALA A 99 2.34 10.87 -7.15
N THR A 100 2.33 11.99 -6.42
CA THR A 100 3.12 13.18 -6.75
C THR A 100 4.20 13.34 -5.71
N ILE A 101 5.46 13.42 -6.15
CA ILE A 101 6.64 13.55 -5.31
C ILE A 101 7.23 14.93 -5.51
N LYS A 102 7.45 15.65 -4.42
CA LYS A 102 8.15 16.92 -4.43
C LYS A 102 9.64 16.70 -4.27
N SER A 103 10.39 16.85 -5.34
CA SER A 103 11.85 16.72 -5.35
C SER A 103 12.51 18.08 -5.10
N THR A 104 13.28 18.16 -4.01
CA THR A 104 14.02 19.38 -3.61
C THR A 104 15.49 19.10 -3.31
N LYS A 105 15.95 17.87 -3.55
CA LYS A 105 17.33 17.45 -3.23
C LYS A 105 18.39 18.20 -4.04
N ASN A 106 18.06 18.55 -5.27
CA ASN A 106 18.91 19.36 -6.12
C ASN A 106 18.31 20.76 -6.30
N PRO A 107 18.88 21.85 -5.74
CA PRO A 107 18.32 23.17 -5.83
C PRO A 107 18.26 23.74 -7.27
N LYS A 108 18.99 23.11 -8.21
CA LYS A 108 18.90 23.40 -9.65
C LYS A 108 17.93 22.49 -10.40
N ASN A 109 17.24 21.59 -9.71
CA ASN A 109 16.24 20.71 -10.31
C ASN A 109 15.11 20.48 -9.31
N MET A 110 14.25 21.47 -9.17
CA MET A 110 13.13 21.47 -8.25
C MET A 110 11.87 21.01 -8.99
N GLU A 111 11.42 19.80 -8.69
CA GLU A 111 10.36 19.14 -9.48
C GLU A 111 9.16 18.70 -8.63
N PHE A 112 7.99 18.74 -9.26
CA PHE A 112 6.85 17.92 -8.87
C PHE A 112 6.77 16.74 -9.86
N GLN A 113 7.23 15.57 -9.42
CA GLN A 113 7.28 14.34 -10.20
C GLN A 113 5.95 13.61 -10.08
N TYR A 114 5.21 13.49 -11.16
CA TYR A 114 3.95 12.77 -11.22
C TYR A 114 4.23 11.36 -11.70
N VAL A 115 4.01 10.38 -10.83
CA VAL A 115 4.34 8.97 -11.06
C VAL A 115 3.11 8.19 -11.47
N TYR A 116 3.22 7.48 -12.58
CA TYR A 116 2.18 6.62 -13.15
C TYR A 116 2.67 5.19 -13.35
N LEU A 117 1.73 4.24 -13.42
CA LEU A 117 1.94 2.87 -13.87
C LEU A 117 1.10 2.63 -15.13
N LEU A 118 1.71 2.03 -16.14
CA LEU A 118 1.09 1.50 -17.33
C LEU A 118 1.22 -0.02 -17.34
N ASN A 119 0.10 -0.75 -17.43
CA ASN A 119 0.15 -2.18 -17.70
C ASN A 119 0.26 -2.42 -19.20
N CYS A 120 1.37 -3.02 -19.63
CA CYS A 120 1.65 -3.26 -21.05
C CYS A 120 2.49 -4.52 -21.24
N ASN A 121 2.06 -5.40 -22.16
CA ASN A 121 2.69 -6.70 -22.44
C ASN A 121 3.50 -6.70 -23.74
N LYS A 122 4.08 -5.56 -24.12
CA LYS A 122 4.98 -5.48 -25.27
C LYS A 122 6.24 -6.33 -25.05
N GLU A 123 6.66 -7.04 -26.08
CA GLU A 123 7.99 -7.69 -26.09
C GLU A 123 9.08 -6.63 -26.32
N ILE A 124 10.31 -6.94 -25.91
CA ILE A 124 11.44 -5.98 -25.94
C ILE A 124 11.70 -5.44 -27.36
N GLU A 125 11.54 -6.29 -28.37
CA GLU A 125 11.77 -5.97 -29.78
C GLU A 125 10.71 -5.04 -30.38
N GLU A 126 9.60 -4.83 -29.72
CA GLU A 126 8.52 -3.94 -30.15
C GLU A 126 8.69 -2.49 -29.70
N TYR A 127 9.69 -2.21 -28.83
CA TYR A 127 10.00 -0.85 -28.42
C TYR A 127 10.83 -0.13 -29.47
N ILE A 128 10.47 1.12 -29.78
CA ILE A 128 11.12 1.95 -30.80
C ILE A 128 11.68 3.19 -30.12
N PHE A 129 12.97 3.44 -30.29
CA PHE A 129 13.66 4.59 -29.71
C PHE A 129 13.87 5.66 -30.79
N GLU A 130 13.02 6.70 -30.81
CA GLU A 130 13.03 7.69 -31.90
C GLU A 130 14.02 8.84 -31.62
N ASP A 131 14.25 9.19 -30.36
CA ASP A 131 14.98 10.41 -29.96
C ASP A 131 16.47 10.21 -29.62
N ASN A 132 16.99 8.98 -29.72
CA ASN A 132 18.33 8.60 -29.30
C ASN A 132 18.64 8.85 -27.80
N GLU A 133 17.62 9.04 -26.97
CA GLU A 133 17.79 9.21 -25.52
C GLU A 133 17.90 7.86 -24.80
N VAL A 134 17.26 6.82 -25.35
CA VAL A 134 17.26 5.45 -24.88
C VAL A 134 18.14 4.58 -25.81
N SER A 135 18.96 3.71 -25.24
CA SER A 135 19.81 2.75 -25.98
C SER A 135 19.35 1.32 -25.92
N GLU A 136 18.64 0.96 -24.87
CA GLU A 136 18.24 -0.43 -24.57
C GLU A 136 17.11 -0.43 -23.54
N VAL A 137 16.25 -1.45 -23.56
CA VAL A 137 15.27 -1.72 -22.50
C VAL A 137 15.39 -3.15 -22.00
N LYS A 138 14.96 -3.41 -20.77
CA LYS A 138 14.84 -4.75 -20.21
C LYS A 138 13.72 -4.83 -19.20
N TYR A 139 13.11 -5.98 -19.08
CA TYR A 139 12.20 -6.30 -18.00
C TYR A 139 12.94 -6.86 -16.79
N VAL A 140 12.54 -6.43 -15.60
CA VAL A 140 13.08 -6.91 -14.31
C VAL A 140 11.89 -7.20 -13.38
N PHE A 141 11.85 -8.39 -12.80
CA PHE A 141 10.80 -8.74 -11.84
C PHE A 141 10.83 -7.76 -10.67
N TYR A 142 9.66 -7.24 -10.26
CA TYR A 142 9.59 -6.13 -9.32
C TYR A 142 10.30 -6.38 -7.97
N LYS A 143 10.35 -7.64 -7.50
CA LYS A 143 11.10 -7.98 -6.27
C LYS A 143 12.61 -7.98 -6.47
N ASP A 144 13.08 -8.37 -7.66
CA ASP A 144 14.50 -8.30 -7.98
C ASP A 144 14.92 -6.84 -8.13
N LEU A 145 14.08 -6.00 -8.73
CA LEU A 145 14.31 -4.56 -8.76
C LEU A 145 14.30 -3.95 -7.35
N GLU A 146 13.37 -4.36 -6.47
CA GLU A 146 13.36 -3.91 -5.07
C GLU A 146 14.69 -4.25 -4.38
N LYS A 147 15.18 -5.47 -4.57
CA LYS A 147 16.48 -5.90 -4.03
C LYS A 147 17.64 -5.08 -4.61
N MET A 148 17.65 -4.84 -5.94
CA MET A 148 18.66 -3.99 -6.58
C MET A 148 18.67 -2.57 -6.00
N VAL A 149 17.50 -2.00 -5.69
CA VAL A 149 17.36 -0.68 -5.06
C VAL A 149 17.86 -0.70 -3.61
N GLU A 150 17.51 -1.72 -2.83
CA GLU A 150 17.98 -1.88 -1.44
C GLU A 150 19.50 -2.02 -1.36
N GLU A 151 20.10 -2.77 -2.31
CA GLU A 151 21.54 -3.01 -2.42
C GLU A 151 22.29 -1.86 -3.13
N LYS A 152 21.59 -0.84 -3.63
CA LYS A 152 22.14 0.26 -4.42
C LYS A 152 22.99 -0.24 -5.59
N ALA A 153 22.39 -1.12 -6.40
CA ALA A 153 23.06 -1.77 -7.52
C ALA A 153 23.77 -0.76 -8.44
N GLU A 154 25.00 -1.06 -8.83
CA GLU A 154 25.78 -0.23 -9.72
C GLU A 154 25.10 -0.08 -11.08
N GLY A 155 25.13 1.12 -11.63
CA GLY A 155 24.50 1.43 -12.92
C GLY A 155 22.98 1.54 -12.91
N LEU A 156 22.33 1.54 -11.73
CA LEU A 156 20.90 1.83 -11.59
C LEU A 156 20.71 3.21 -10.94
N LEU A 157 19.87 4.05 -11.53
CA LEU A 157 19.44 5.31 -10.91
C LEU A 157 18.44 5.03 -9.79
N ILE A 158 18.73 5.55 -8.60
CA ILE A 158 17.93 5.30 -7.41
C ILE A 158 17.05 6.52 -7.10
N HIS A 159 15.77 6.41 -7.42
CA HIS A 159 14.71 7.36 -7.08
C HIS A 159 14.03 6.93 -5.77
N GLU A 160 14.71 7.08 -4.61
CA GLU A 160 14.34 6.44 -3.33
C GLU A 160 12.86 6.60 -2.93
N GLU A 161 12.30 7.81 -3.06
CA GLU A 161 10.89 8.04 -2.70
C GLU A 161 9.93 7.41 -3.69
N GLU A 162 10.24 7.51 -4.98
CA GLU A 162 9.42 6.97 -6.06
C GLU A 162 9.30 5.45 -5.95
N TYR A 163 10.42 4.75 -5.75
CA TYR A 163 10.43 3.29 -5.55
C TYR A 163 9.57 2.85 -4.34
N LYS A 164 9.54 3.64 -3.25
CA LYS A 164 8.67 3.35 -2.09
C LYS A 164 7.19 3.38 -2.49
N TYR A 165 6.76 4.39 -3.24
CA TYR A 165 5.38 4.51 -3.71
C TYR A 165 5.04 3.42 -4.73
N LEU A 166 5.92 3.17 -5.71
CA LEU A 166 5.76 2.15 -6.74
C LEU A 166 5.58 0.75 -6.13
N PHE A 167 6.53 0.29 -5.32
CA PHE A 167 6.45 -1.05 -4.73
C PHE A 167 5.26 -1.19 -3.78
N LYS A 168 4.92 -0.13 -3.05
CA LYS A 168 3.71 -0.11 -2.23
C LYS A 168 2.46 -0.26 -3.07
N TYR A 169 2.39 0.42 -4.21
CA TYR A 169 1.26 0.37 -5.15
C TYR A 169 1.12 -1.05 -5.73
N ILE A 170 2.20 -1.62 -6.27
CA ILE A 170 2.22 -2.97 -6.84
C ILE A 170 1.79 -4.02 -5.80
N ARG A 171 2.31 -3.94 -4.56
CA ARG A 171 1.93 -4.86 -3.50
C ARG A 171 0.45 -4.77 -3.13
N LYS A 172 -0.13 -3.56 -3.15
CA LYS A 172 -1.56 -3.39 -2.87
C LYS A 172 -2.45 -4.09 -3.88
N GLN A 173 -2.07 -4.11 -5.15
CA GLN A 173 -2.81 -4.82 -6.20
C GLN A 173 -2.70 -6.35 -6.07
N ASN A 174 -1.66 -6.84 -5.40
CA ASN A 174 -1.38 -8.25 -5.22
C ASN A 174 -1.86 -8.81 -3.86
N ILE A 175 -2.70 -8.08 -3.15
CA ILE A 175 -3.25 -8.52 -1.87
C ILE A 175 -4.37 -9.52 -2.13
N GLU A 176 -4.18 -10.72 -1.57
CA GLU A 176 -5.22 -11.74 -1.45
C GLU A 176 -5.65 -11.84 0.01
N ILE A 177 -6.97 -11.90 0.27
CA ILE A 177 -7.51 -12.19 1.58
C ILE A 177 -8.29 -13.49 1.50
N ARG A 178 -7.91 -14.45 2.34
CA ARG A 178 -8.61 -15.73 2.40
C ARG A 178 -8.71 -16.25 3.83
N LYS A 179 -9.63 -17.19 4.03
CA LYS A 179 -9.71 -17.95 5.27
C LYS A 179 -8.45 -18.78 5.46
N CYS A 180 -7.91 -18.74 6.67
CA CYS A 180 -6.77 -19.57 7.05
C CYS A 180 -7.16 -21.02 7.30
N THR A 181 -6.22 -21.90 7.06
CA THR A 181 -6.32 -23.35 7.30
C THR A 181 -5.24 -23.79 8.29
N ILE A 182 -5.27 -25.08 8.65
CA ILE A 182 -4.26 -25.66 9.54
C ILE A 182 -2.83 -25.49 9.00
N ASN A 183 -2.66 -25.43 7.68
CA ASN A 183 -1.35 -25.21 7.05
C ASN A 183 -0.77 -23.82 7.32
N ASP A 184 -1.62 -22.85 7.63
CA ASP A 184 -1.22 -21.46 7.87
C ASP A 184 -0.78 -21.20 9.34
N VAL A 185 -0.96 -22.18 10.24
CA VAL A 185 -0.69 -22.00 11.68
C VAL A 185 0.74 -21.53 11.97
N GLY A 186 1.71 -21.99 11.18
CA GLY A 186 3.10 -21.60 11.34
C GLY A 186 3.32 -20.11 11.06
N GLU A 187 2.72 -19.60 9.99
CA GLU A 187 2.81 -18.19 9.61
C GLU A 187 2.04 -17.29 10.58
N ILE A 188 0.82 -17.68 10.98
CA ILE A 188 0.02 -16.95 11.99
C ILE A 188 0.84 -16.76 13.28
N TYR A 189 1.41 -17.84 13.80
CA TYR A 189 2.19 -17.83 15.03
C TYR A 189 3.50 -17.03 14.89
N ASN A 190 4.18 -17.16 13.75
CA ASN A 190 5.40 -16.42 13.47
C ASN A 190 5.14 -14.90 13.41
N ILE A 191 4.09 -14.47 12.70
CA ILE A 191 3.72 -13.05 12.61
C ILE A 191 3.41 -12.49 14.00
N GLN A 192 2.65 -13.23 14.82
CA GLN A 192 2.39 -12.83 16.21
C GLN A 192 3.69 -12.55 16.96
N ASN A 193 4.66 -13.46 16.91
CA ASN A 193 5.91 -13.33 17.63
C ASN A 193 6.73 -12.12 17.15
N ILE A 194 6.81 -11.92 15.82
CA ILE A 194 7.46 -10.73 15.24
C ILE A 194 6.84 -9.44 15.80
N ILE A 195 5.50 -9.37 15.90
CA ILE A 195 4.83 -8.17 16.42
C ILE A 195 5.17 -7.94 17.88
N ILE A 196 5.15 -8.99 18.72
CA ILE A 196 5.41 -8.88 20.15
C ILE A 196 6.86 -8.47 20.41
N GLU A 197 7.81 -9.01 19.64
CA GLU A 197 9.24 -8.66 19.72
C GLU A 197 9.50 -7.20 19.30
N ASN A 198 8.66 -6.64 18.43
CA ASN A 198 8.76 -5.26 17.98
C ASN A 198 7.92 -4.26 18.79
N PHE A 199 7.26 -4.69 19.87
CA PHE A 199 6.52 -3.78 20.74
C PHE A 199 7.45 -2.96 21.63
N GLU A 200 7.25 -1.65 21.63
CA GLU A 200 7.84 -0.76 22.63
C GLU A 200 7.27 -1.07 24.02
N GLN A 201 7.95 -0.60 25.06
CA GLN A 201 7.54 -0.88 26.47
C GLN A 201 6.09 -0.46 26.76
N GLU A 202 5.64 0.66 26.14
CA GLU A 202 4.31 1.23 26.29
C GLU A 202 3.23 0.46 25.52
N GLU A 203 3.63 -0.29 24.49
CA GLU A 203 2.75 -1.11 23.65
C GLU A 203 2.52 -2.52 24.20
N LYS A 204 3.28 -2.91 25.24
CA LYS A 204 3.10 -4.19 25.91
C LYS A 204 1.68 -4.29 26.46
N GLY A 205 0.93 -5.29 25.99
CA GLY A 205 -0.49 -5.47 26.33
C GLY A 205 -1.47 -5.00 25.26
N TYR A 206 -1.03 -4.35 24.17
CA TYR A 206 -1.90 -4.04 23.04
C TYR A 206 -2.46 -5.31 22.39
N PHE A 207 -1.64 -6.34 22.37
CA PHE A 207 -2.01 -7.67 21.89
C PHE A 207 -1.55 -8.72 22.92
N LEU A 208 -2.46 -9.63 23.31
CA LEU A 208 -2.12 -10.76 24.19
C LEU A 208 -1.89 -12.01 23.32
N PRO A 209 -0.68 -12.58 23.36
CA PRO A 209 -0.34 -13.69 22.47
C PRO A 209 -1.09 -14.96 22.83
N PHE A 210 -1.53 -15.67 21.81
CA PHE A 210 -1.98 -17.05 21.96
C PHE A 210 -0.81 -18.02 21.84
N LYS A 211 -0.96 -19.16 22.52
CA LYS A 211 -0.07 -20.31 22.30
C LYS A 211 -0.38 -20.93 20.92
N LYS A 212 0.60 -21.59 20.32
CA LYS A 212 0.43 -22.24 19.02
C LYS A 212 -0.72 -23.25 19.01
N GLU A 213 -0.91 -23.97 20.10
CA GLU A 213 -1.98 -24.95 20.32
C GLU A 213 -3.37 -24.30 20.27
N THR A 214 -3.48 -23.05 20.69
CA THR A 214 -4.74 -22.28 20.60
C THR A 214 -5.11 -22.03 19.14
N TYR A 215 -4.16 -21.62 18.31
CA TYR A 215 -4.40 -21.46 16.87
C TYR A 215 -4.76 -22.78 16.19
N LEU A 216 -4.07 -23.87 16.55
CA LEU A 216 -4.42 -25.21 16.03
C LEU A 216 -5.87 -25.57 16.38
N ARG A 217 -6.31 -25.29 17.59
CA ARG A 217 -7.70 -25.56 18.03
C ARG A 217 -8.69 -24.73 17.23
N ILE A 218 -8.47 -23.40 17.10
CA ILE A 218 -9.35 -22.50 16.37
C ILE A 218 -9.49 -22.94 14.90
N LEU A 219 -8.39 -23.29 14.26
CA LEU A 219 -8.38 -23.69 12.85
C LEU A 219 -9.05 -25.07 12.62
N ASN A 220 -9.07 -25.95 13.62
CA ASN A 220 -9.74 -27.23 13.57
C ASN A 220 -11.22 -27.18 13.95
N ASP A 221 -11.65 -26.23 14.78
CA ASP A 221 -13.04 -26.08 15.22
C ASP A 221 -13.58 -24.67 15.01
N PRO A 222 -13.73 -24.23 13.74
CA PRO A 222 -14.20 -22.89 13.43
C PRO A 222 -15.66 -22.61 13.84
N ILE A 223 -16.44 -23.66 14.12
CA ILE A 223 -17.84 -23.51 14.52
C ILE A 223 -17.95 -22.98 15.95
N ASN A 224 -17.11 -23.48 16.84
CA ASN A 224 -17.17 -23.15 18.27
C ASN A 224 -16.21 -22.00 18.65
N ASP A 225 -15.08 -21.86 17.96
CA ASP A 225 -14.06 -20.86 18.30
C ASP A 225 -14.09 -19.64 17.37
N GLY A 226 -14.43 -19.82 16.08
CA GLY A 226 -14.43 -18.75 15.08
C GLY A 226 -13.45 -18.98 13.94
N GLU A 227 -13.15 -17.94 13.18
CA GLU A 227 -12.37 -18.06 11.93
C GLU A 227 -11.26 -17.02 11.87
N ILE A 228 -10.09 -17.46 11.39
CA ILE A 228 -8.96 -16.58 11.11
C ILE A 228 -8.89 -16.34 9.60
N TYR A 229 -8.75 -15.07 9.20
CA TYR A 229 -8.54 -14.65 7.82
C TYR A 229 -7.17 -14.02 7.68
N GLY A 230 -6.39 -14.48 6.70
CA GLY A 230 -5.06 -14.00 6.41
C GLY A 230 -5.04 -13.10 5.17
N THR A 231 -4.15 -12.15 5.19
CA THR A 231 -3.77 -11.33 4.03
C THR A 231 -2.45 -11.83 3.50
N PHE A 232 -2.39 -12.10 2.21
CA PHE A 232 -1.22 -12.66 1.55
C PHE A 232 -0.75 -11.74 0.42
N ILE A 233 0.56 -11.68 0.22
CA ILE A 233 1.22 -11.15 -0.98
C ILE A 233 2.18 -12.23 -1.45
N ASP A 234 2.03 -12.67 -2.71
CA ASP A 234 2.85 -13.73 -3.31
C ASP A 234 2.96 -14.98 -2.41
N ASN A 235 1.82 -15.45 -1.92
CA ASN A 235 1.65 -16.60 -1.03
C ASN A 235 2.32 -16.47 0.36
N LYS A 236 2.84 -15.29 0.74
CA LYS A 236 3.36 -15.03 2.09
C LYS A 236 2.34 -14.25 2.90
N MET A 237 2.00 -14.72 4.07
CA MET A 237 1.11 -14.01 4.98
C MET A 237 1.79 -12.75 5.51
N ILE A 238 1.07 -11.62 5.45
CA ILE A 238 1.56 -10.31 5.91
C ILE A 238 0.71 -9.71 7.03
N ALA A 239 -0.51 -10.21 7.18
CA ALA A 239 -1.44 -9.81 8.22
C ALA A 239 -2.49 -10.89 8.44
N TRP A 240 -3.15 -10.87 9.59
CA TRP A 240 -4.32 -11.70 9.85
C TRP A 240 -5.29 -11.02 10.82
N ILE A 241 -6.55 -11.49 10.82
CA ILE A 241 -7.62 -11.07 11.71
C ILE A 241 -8.39 -12.29 12.20
N PHE A 242 -8.84 -12.28 13.45
CA PHE A 242 -9.62 -13.35 14.04
C PHE A 242 -11.05 -12.88 14.36
N LEU A 243 -12.04 -13.52 13.75
CA LEU A 243 -13.46 -13.41 14.07
C LEU A 243 -13.81 -14.49 15.08
N SER A 244 -13.95 -14.12 16.33
CA SER A 244 -14.23 -15.07 17.42
C SER A 244 -15.74 -15.14 17.71
N VAL A 245 -16.22 -16.38 17.93
CA VAL A 245 -17.56 -16.67 18.45
C VAL A 245 -17.50 -17.43 19.78
N SER A 246 -16.34 -17.44 20.40
CA SER A 246 -15.98 -18.15 21.62
C SER A 246 -16.76 -17.69 22.86
N ASN A 247 -16.50 -18.34 23.98
CA ASN A 247 -17.06 -17.90 25.29
C ASN A 247 -16.63 -16.47 25.69
N ARG A 248 -15.45 -16.01 25.23
CA ARG A 248 -15.00 -14.64 25.47
C ARG A 248 -15.97 -13.63 24.88
N MET A 249 -16.44 -13.84 23.64
CA MET A 249 -17.47 -13.00 23.01
C MET A 249 -18.74 -12.93 23.88
N LYS A 250 -19.15 -14.04 24.50
CA LYS A 250 -20.33 -14.05 25.39
C LYS A 250 -20.13 -13.18 26.62
N GLU A 251 -18.94 -13.18 27.21
CA GLU A 251 -18.58 -12.29 28.33
C GLU A 251 -18.65 -10.82 27.90
N LEU A 252 -18.04 -10.47 26.75
CA LEU A 252 -18.08 -9.10 26.22
C LEU A 252 -19.51 -8.62 25.94
N LYS A 253 -20.35 -9.49 25.39
CA LYS A 253 -21.76 -9.19 25.15
C LYS A 253 -22.51 -8.79 26.44
N GLN A 254 -22.20 -9.46 27.56
CA GLN A 254 -22.82 -9.17 28.86
C GLN A 254 -22.43 -7.79 29.40
N MET A 255 -21.29 -7.23 28.95
CA MET A 255 -20.84 -5.89 29.35
C MET A 255 -21.55 -4.76 28.57
N ILE A 256 -22.33 -5.08 27.52
CA ILE A 256 -23.04 -4.12 26.70
C ILE A 256 -24.56 -4.21 27.02
N PRO A 257 -25.14 -3.21 27.69
CA PRO A 257 -26.55 -3.23 28.07
C PRO A 257 -27.47 -3.35 26.85
N ASN A 258 -28.51 -4.20 26.97
CA ASN A 258 -29.57 -4.35 25.96
C ASN A 258 -29.09 -4.76 24.55
N LEU A 259 -27.93 -5.38 24.44
CA LEU A 259 -27.44 -5.88 23.15
C LEU A 259 -28.17 -7.15 22.75
N ASN A 260 -29.01 -7.05 21.74
CA ASN A 260 -29.77 -8.15 21.15
C ASN A 260 -29.12 -8.66 19.86
N GLY A 261 -29.49 -9.89 19.45
CA GLY A 261 -29.01 -10.51 18.22
C GLY A 261 -27.73 -11.33 18.39
N SER A 262 -27.29 -11.89 17.28
CA SER A 262 -26.05 -12.67 17.18
C SER A 262 -24.84 -11.74 17.24
N CYS A 263 -23.79 -12.17 17.93
CA CYS A 263 -22.58 -11.41 18.11
C CYS A 263 -21.34 -12.24 17.77
N ALA A 264 -20.33 -11.56 17.24
CA ALA A 264 -18.94 -12.05 17.20
C ALA A 264 -18.02 -10.92 17.69
N ASP A 265 -16.79 -11.27 18.02
CA ASP A 265 -15.77 -10.27 18.36
C ASP A 265 -14.55 -10.36 17.47
N ILE A 266 -13.88 -9.23 17.31
CA ILE A 266 -12.55 -9.15 16.72
C ILE A 266 -11.54 -9.41 17.83
N ASP A 267 -11.06 -10.66 17.93
CA ASP A 267 -10.08 -11.07 18.95
C ASP A 267 -8.65 -11.07 18.42
N GLY A 268 -8.31 -10.02 17.72
CA GLY A 268 -6.97 -9.74 17.22
C GLY A 268 -6.93 -9.34 15.76
N VAL A 269 -6.17 -8.29 15.50
CA VAL A 269 -5.74 -7.86 14.16
C VAL A 269 -4.26 -7.61 14.20
N VAL A 270 -3.52 -8.31 13.38
CA VAL A 270 -2.06 -8.28 13.37
C VAL A 270 -1.56 -7.96 11.97
N VAL A 271 -0.68 -6.96 11.84
CA VAL A 271 -0.08 -6.53 10.58
C VAL A 271 1.43 -6.42 10.75
N LEU A 272 2.21 -7.11 9.93
CA LEU A 272 3.67 -7.01 9.95
C LEU A 272 4.14 -5.56 9.83
N PRO A 273 5.19 -5.12 10.58
CA PRO A 273 5.67 -3.74 10.61
C PRO A 273 5.95 -3.16 9.21
N LYS A 274 6.59 -3.93 8.32
CA LYS A 274 6.90 -3.54 6.93
C LYS A 274 5.64 -3.15 6.13
N TYR A 275 4.47 -3.66 6.50
CA TYR A 275 3.20 -3.45 5.79
C TYR A 275 2.22 -2.52 6.53
N ARG A 276 2.67 -1.87 7.61
CA ARG A 276 1.91 -0.79 8.25
C ARG A 276 1.76 0.39 7.29
N GLY A 277 0.66 1.13 7.41
CA GLY A 277 0.35 2.23 6.48
C GLY A 277 -0.23 1.81 5.12
N TYR A 278 -0.45 0.50 4.88
CA TYR A 278 -1.17 -0.01 3.70
C TYR A 278 -2.70 0.00 3.86
N GLY A 279 -3.22 0.37 5.03
CA GLY A 279 -4.65 0.33 5.32
C GLY A 279 -5.18 -1.07 5.65
N LEU A 280 -4.30 -2.08 5.82
CA LEU A 280 -4.68 -3.49 5.96
C LEU A 280 -5.63 -3.77 7.13
N GLN A 281 -5.48 -3.08 8.26
CA GLN A 281 -6.42 -3.25 9.38
C GLN A 281 -7.85 -2.92 8.95
N LYS A 282 -8.06 -1.78 8.30
CA LYS A 282 -9.41 -1.38 7.81
C LYS A 282 -9.93 -2.34 6.75
N THR A 283 -9.06 -2.78 5.84
CA THR A 283 -9.41 -3.75 4.79
C THR A 283 -9.83 -5.09 5.39
N LEU A 284 -9.06 -5.62 6.36
CA LEU A 284 -9.37 -6.88 7.04
C LEU A 284 -10.65 -6.79 7.85
N VAL A 285 -10.88 -5.67 8.57
CA VAL A 285 -12.12 -5.48 9.34
C VAL A 285 -13.33 -5.44 8.41
N LYS A 286 -13.28 -4.72 7.30
CA LYS A 286 -14.38 -4.70 6.30
C LYS A 286 -14.65 -6.10 5.73
N TYR A 287 -13.60 -6.82 5.36
CA TYR A 287 -13.72 -8.19 4.87
C TYR A 287 -14.38 -9.11 5.92
N LEU A 288 -13.95 -9.01 7.17
CA LEU A 288 -14.52 -9.76 8.29
C LEU A 288 -16.01 -9.41 8.51
N GLU A 289 -16.38 -8.13 8.41
CA GLU A 289 -17.78 -7.69 8.51
C GLU A 289 -18.68 -8.33 7.44
N GLU A 290 -18.17 -8.46 6.20
CA GLU A 290 -18.88 -9.14 5.11
C GLU A 290 -19.07 -10.63 5.43
N ARG A 291 -18.01 -11.31 5.87
CA ARG A 291 -18.08 -12.73 6.29
C ARG A 291 -19.03 -12.93 7.49
N ALA A 292 -19.06 -11.98 8.42
CA ALA A 292 -19.97 -12.02 9.57
C ALA A 292 -21.44 -11.88 9.12
N ARG A 293 -21.74 -10.97 8.17
CA ARG A 293 -23.09 -10.83 7.60
C ARG A 293 -23.56 -12.11 6.92
N GLU A 294 -22.71 -12.74 6.12
CA GLU A 294 -23.01 -14.03 5.46
C GLU A 294 -23.36 -15.15 6.45
N LYS A 295 -22.85 -15.05 7.67
CA LYS A 295 -23.12 -15.98 8.77
C LYS A 295 -24.34 -15.59 9.62
N GLY A 296 -25.06 -14.53 9.26
CA GLY A 296 -26.19 -14.00 10.02
C GLY A 296 -25.77 -13.38 11.36
N ILE A 297 -24.53 -12.91 11.48
CA ILE A 297 -24.04 -12.16 12.65
C ILE A 297 -24.48 -10.70 12.49
N SER A 298 -25.24 -10.21 13.46
CA SER A 298 -25.80 -8.86 13.42
C SER A 298 -24.96 -7.81 14.15
N ASN A 299 -24.01 -8.25 14.98
CA ASN A 299 -23.20 -7.33 15.78
C ASN A 299 -21.75 -7.80 15.84
N ILE A 300 -20.80 -6.85 15.68
CA ILE A 300 -19.39 -7.10 15.94
C ILE A 300 -18.91 -6.25 17.11
N ILE A 301 -18.30 -6.90 18.07
CA ILE A 301 -17.66 -6.29 19.23
C ILE A 301 -16.15 -6.23 18.95
N ALA A 302 -15.47 -5.20 19.42
CA ALA A 302 -14.03 -5.09 19.34
C ALA A 302 -13.46 -4.56 20.66
N GLU A 303 -12.35 -5.15 21.10
CA GLU A 303 -11.60 -4.66 22.25
C GLU A 303 -10.37 -3.86 21.79
N VAL A 304 -10.15 -2.68 22.38
CA VAL A 304 -8.94 -1.87 22.11
C VAL A 304 -8.31 -1.44 23.41
N THR A 305 -7.03 -1.75 23.59
CA THR A 305 -6.27 -1.31 24.77
C THR A 305 -6.12 0.21 24.76
N PHE A 306 -6.27 0.82 25.95
CA PHE A 306 -6.00 2.25 26.14
C PHE A 306 -4.57 2.56 25.69
N GLY A 307 -4.39 3.67 24.97
CA GLY A 307 -3.12 4.02 24.35
C GLY A 307 -2.96 3.53 22.90
N ASN A 308 -3.65 2.48 22.48
CA ASN A 308 -3.63 2.06 21.06
C ASN A 308 -4.52 2.96 20.18
N VAL A 309 -4.07 4.21 20.02
CA VAL A 309 -4.80 5.27 19.33
C VAL A 309 -5.04 4.95 17.86
N TYR A 310 -4.12 4.22 17.22
CA TYR A 310 -4.24 3.85 15.81
C TYR A 310 -5.37 2.84 15.59
N SER A 311 -5.44 1.79 16.41
CA SER A 311 -6.51 0.80 16.32
C SER A 311 -7.87 1.43 16.65
N LEU A 312 -7.94 2.24 17.70
CA LEU A 312 -9.16 2.95 18.09
C LEU A 312 -9.69 3.85 16.98
N ARG A 313 -8.81 4.67 16.38
CA ARG A 313 -9.16 5.55 15.26
C ARG A 313 -9.66 4.75 14.06
N ASN A 314 -8.95 3.69 13.66
CA ASN A 314 -9.32 2.87 12.52
C ASN A 314 -10.72 2.24 12.68
N LEU A 315 -11.05 1.76 13.87
CA LEU A 315 -12.36 1.18 14.15
C LEU A 315 -13.44 2.25 14.19
N LYS A 316 -13.19 3.42 14.83
CA LYS A 316 -14.14 4.55 14.80
C LYS A 316 -14.40 5.04 13.38
N ASP A 317 -13.39 5.14 12.52
CA ASP A 317 -13.55 5.49 11.10
C ASP A 317 -14.39 4.46 10.32
N LEU A 318 -14.49 3.22 10.81
CA LEU A 318 -15.34 2.16 10.25
C LEU A 318 -16.73 2.09 10.87
N GLY A 319 -17.08 3.02 11.77
CA GLY A 319 -18.40 3.12 12.39
C GLY A 319 -18.57 2.27 13.65
N TYR A 320 -17.46 1.85 14.30
CA TYR A 320 -17.53 1.25 15.63
C TYR A 320 -17.71 2.33 16.68
N GLU A 321 -18.71 2.16 17.55
CA GLU A 321 -19.04 3.08 18.63
C GLU A 321 -18.58 2.54 19.98
N GLU A 322 -17.96 3.39 20.79
CA GLU A 322 -17.53 3.05 22.14
C GLU A 322 -18.75 2.86 23.04
N GLN A 323 -18.85 1.68 23.66
CA GLN A 323 -19.95 1.34 24.57
C GLN A 323 -19.55 1.48 26.04
N THR A 324 -18.40 0.98 26.41
CA THR A 324 -17.86 0.98 27.76
C THR A 324 -16.38 0.66 27.77
N TRP A 325 -15.80 0.56 28.93
CA TRP A 325 -14.46 0.06 29.15
C TRP A 325 -14.40 -0.83 30.39
N TYR A 326 -13.34 -1.63 30.49
CA TYR A 326 -13.12 -2.48 31.65
C TYR A 326 -11.61 -2.62 31.95
N GLN A 327 -11.30 -3.04 33.18
CA GLN A 327 -9.94 -3.34 33.63
C GLN A 327 -9.66 -4.82 33.37
N LYS A 328 -8.80 -5.15 32.42
CA LYS A 328 -8.46 -6.53 32.10
C LYS A 328 -7.52 -7.16 33.13
N ASP A 329 -6.53 -6.37 33.58
CA ASP A 329 -5.61 -6.70 34.66
C ASP A 329 -5.13 -5.40 35.36
N LYS A 330 -4.19 -5.50 36.30
CA LYS A 330 -3.74 -4.33 37.08
C LYS A 330 -3.28 -3.13 36.24
N ASN A 331 -2.79 -3.37 35.00
CA ASN A 331 -2.17 -2.35 34.19
C ASN A 331 -2.86 -2.16 32.81
N ILE A 332 -3.81 -3.03 32.43
CA ILE A 332 -4.41 -3.01 31.10
C ILE A 332 -5.89 -2.66 31.17
N LYS A 333 -6.25 -1.49 30.63
CA LYS A 333 -7.63 -1.07 30.39
C LYS A 333 -7.96 -1.23 28.93
N ARG A 334 -9.19 -1.64 28.63
CA ARG A 334 -9.69 -1.79 27.26
C ARG A 334 -11.03 -1.11 27.05
N TYR A 335 -11.16 -0.43 25.92
CA TYR A 335 -12.44 -0.02 25.38
C TYR A 335 -13.17 -1.22 24.82
N ILE A 336 -14.47 -1.24 24.96
CA ILE A 336 -15.38 -2.14 24.23
C ILE A 336 -16.10 -1.28 23.21
N LEU A 337 -15.92 -1.61 21.93
CA LEU A 337 -16.59 -0.98 20.81
C LEU A 337 -17.58 -1.95 20.19
N LEU A 338 -18.65 -1.41 19.62
CA LEU A 338 -19.70 -2.17 18.95
C LEU A 338 -19.97 -1.57 17.58
N LYS A 339 -20.18 -2.45 16.60
CA LYS A 339 -20.79 -2.09 15.32
C LYS A 339 -21.97 -3.03 15.04
N LYS A 340 -23.14 -2.43 14.76
CA LYS A 340 -24.32 -3.15 14.24
C LYS A 340 -24.14 -3.28 12.72
N LEU A 341 -24.23 -4.50 12.20
CA LEU A 341 -23.96 -4.74 10.79
C LEU A 341 -25.14 -4.43 9.86
N GLY A 342 -26.35 -4.19 10.42
CA GLY A 342 -27.58 -4.09 9.64
C GLY A 342 -28.00 -5.45 9.05
N GLU A 343 -29.25 -5.58 8.69
CA GLU A 343 -29.69 -6.69 7.85
C GLU A 343 -29.14 -6.47 6.44
N THR A 344 -28.63 -7.52 5.79
CA THR A 344 -28.40 -7.47 4.35
C THR A 344 -29.72 -7.16 3.68
N GLU A 345 -29.83 -6.02 2.99
CA GLU A 345 -30.89 -5.83 2.02
C GLU A 345 -30.72 -6.94 0.97
N ASN A 346 -31.45 -8.03 1.18
CA ASN A 346 -31.65 -9.05 0.15
C ASN A 346 -32.51 -8.38 -0.92
N GLY A 347 -31.85 -7.83 -1.95
CA GLY A 347 -32.46 -7.47 -3.21
C GLY A 347 -32.40 -8.63 -4.19
#